data_3656863529807317266fbac569ef9091
#
_entry.id   3656863529807317266fbac569ef9091
#
_cell.length_a   1.000
_cell.length_b   1.000
_cell.length_c   1.000
_cell.angle_alpha   90.00
_cell.angle_beta   90.00
_cell.angle_gamma   90.00
#
_symmetry.space_group_name_H-M   'P 1'
#
loop_
_entity.id
_entity.type
_entity.pdbx_description
1 polymer ?
#
loop_
_entity_poly.entity_id
_entity_poly.type
_entity_poly.pdbx_seq_one_letter_code
_entity_poly.pdbx_strand_id
1 'polypeptide(L)'
;PTELSGGQQQRVAIARAVASSPKLLLLDEPLSNLDAKLRIDMRAELQRLHKELGTTIIYVTHDQTEALTMSTKIALFKAGELNQVATPTELYNNPIDLEAADFIGNPRINLLDGKAEVINGQLVVKSDLGGHTFPAEHLTSEEFPKSGEFDCVLAIRPEQIAISTQPVEGAIPVTIYANQPAGSETITTLKAGTDEFLAKDIGQIRYDLDQKVWAIIDQDKINIYNKETTRLIKRAV
;
A
#
# COMPACT_ATOMS: atom_id res chain seq x y z
N PRO A 1 35.20 -13.24 16.15
CA PRO A 1 33.81 -12.84 15.84
C PRO A 1 33.52 -11.39 16.24
N THR A 2 34.16 -10.87 17.29
CA THR A 2 33.94 -9.51 17.83
C THR A 2 34.54 -8.38 17.00
N GLU A 3 35.35 -8.67 16.00
CA GLU A 3 36.03 -7.69 15.14
C GLU A 3 35.25 -7.46 13.82
N LEU A 4 34.20 -8.23 13.59
CA LEU A 4 33.38 -8.10 12.37
C LEU A 4 32.31 -7.02 12.52
N SER A 5 32.09 -6.23 11.47
CA SER A 5 30.94 -5.32 11.40
C SER A 5 29.61 -6.10 11.42
N GLY A 6 28.52 -5.46 11.81
CA GLY A 6 27.20 -6.11 11.86
C GLY A 6 26.81 -6.80 10.55
N GLY A 7 27.07 -6.14 9.41
CA GLY A 7 26.82 -6.74 8.10
C GLY A 7 27.73 -7.94 7.76
N GLN A 8 28.97 -7.95 8.26
CA GLN A 8 29.84 -9.11 8.10
C GLN A 8 29.38 -10.29 8.97
N GLN A 9 28.97 -10.02 10.21
CA GLN A 9 28.39 -11.03 11.09
C GLN A 9 27.14 -11.66 10.47
N GLN A 10 26.27 -10.83 9.88
CA GLN A 10 25.05 -11.28 9.22
C GLN A 10 25.35 -12.19 8.01
N ARG A 11 26.28 -11.78 7.13
CA ARG A 11 26.71 -12.62 5.99
C ARG A 11 27.28 -13.97 6.45
N VAL A 12 28.07 -13.97 7.50
CA VAL A 12 28.61 -15.23 8.08
C VAL A 12 27.49 -16.10 8.62
N ALA A 13 26.47 -15.53 9.28
CA ALA A 13 25.33 -16.28 9.81
C ALA A 13 24.52 -16.92 8.67
N ILE A 14 24.22 -16.14 7.61
CA ILE A 14 23.53 -16.65 6.42
C ILE A 14 24.35 -17.73 5.73
N ALA A 15 25.65 -17.52 5.49
CA ALA A 15 26.53 -18.50 4.88
C ALA A 15 26.57 -19.83 5.67
N ARG A 16 26.61 -19.76 6.99
CA ARG A 16 26.54 -20.95 7.86
C ARG A 16 25.21 -21.71 7.71
N ALA A 17 24.10 -20.98 7.67
CA ALA A 17 22.77 -21.59 7.52
C ALA A 17 22.61 -22.27 6.15
N VAL A 18 23.18 -21.69 5.10
CA VAL A 18 23.13 -22.20 3.73
C VAL A 18 24.11 -23.37 3.47
N ALA A 19 25.26 -23.38 4.16
CA ALA A 19 26.32 -24.38 3.95
C ALA A 19 25.84 -25.85 4.09
N SER A 20 24.78 -26.08 4.86
CA SER A 20 24.16 -27.40 5.04
C SER A 20 23.19 -27.79 3.90
N SER A 21 23.01 -26.95 2.88
CA SER A 21 22.05 -27.11 1.79
C SER A 21 20.63 -27.45 2.29
N PRO A 22 20.03 -26.59 3.14
CA PRO A 22 18.75 -26.89 3.77
C PRO A 22 17.61 -26.87 2.74
N LYS A 23 16.57 -27.69 2.94
CA LYS A 23 15.34 -27.63 2.13
C LYS A 23 14.47 -26.43 2.50
N LEU A 24 14.60 -25.94 3.72
CA LEU A 24 13.87 -24.79 4.28
C LEU A 24 14.86 -23.92 5.07
N LEU A 25 14.90 -22.62 4.75
CA LEU A 25 15.69 -21.62 5.45
C LEU A 25 14.75 -20.66 6.19
N LEU A 26 15.00 -20.48 7.48
CA LEU A 26 14.25 -19.53 8.31
C LEU A 26 15.13 -18.33 8.59
N LEU A 27 14.65 -17.13 8.25
CA LEU A 27 15.32 -15.86 8.48
C LEU A 27 14.40 -14.96 9.30
N ASP A 28 14.83 -14.63 10.51
CA ASP A 28 14.11 -13.77 11.44
C ASP A 28 14.79 -12.41 11.48
N GLU A 29 14.13 -11.39 10.93
CA GLU A 29 14.61 -10.00 10.81
C GLU A 29 16.09 -9.87 10.36
N PRO A 30 16.53 -10.56 9.32
CA PRO A 30 17.95 -10.70 9.01
C PRO A 30 18.63 -9.40 8.59
N LEU A 31 17.91 -8.33 8.27
CA LEU A 31 18.47 -7.07 7.81
C LEU A 31 18.21 -5.90 8.78
N SER A 32 17.56 -6.14 9.91
CA SER A 32 17.14 -5.09 10.86
C SER A 32 18.28 -4.22 11.41
N ASN A 33 19.46 -4.82 11.63
CA ASN A 33 20.62 -4.16 12.21
C ASN A 33 21.58 -3.53 11.19
N LEU A 34 21.18 -3.42 9.91
CA LEU A 34 22.01 -2.90 8.84
C LEU A 34 21.63 -1.45 8.49
N ASP A 35 22.63 -0.66 8.08
CA ASP A 35 22.40 0.65 7.50
C ASP A 35 21.66 0.54 6.15
N ALA A 36 21.06 1.67 5.69
CA ALA A 36 20.22 1.69 4.51
C ALA A 36 20.92 1.20 3.23
N LYS A 37 22.19 1.56 3.03
CA LYS A 37 22.96 1.16 1.85
C LYS A 37 23.23 -0.34 1.86
N LEU A 38 23.74 -0.84 2.99
CA LEU A 38 24.07 -2.25 3.16
C LEU A 38 22.81 -3.13 3.07
N ARG A 39 21.65 -2.62 3.56
CA ARG A 39 20.36 -3.31 3.43
C ARG A 39 19.94 -3.50 1.99
N ILE A 40 20.15 -2.49 1.11
CA ILE A 40 19.86 -2.61 -0.33
C ILE A 40 20.72 -3.70 -0.96
N ASP A 41 22.03 -3.69 -0.69
CA ASP A 41 22.98 -4.66 -1.24
C ASP A 41 22.62 -6.09 -0.77
N MET A 42 22.33 -6.25 0.53
CA MET A 42 21.97 -7.54 1.10
C MET A 42 20.65 -8.10 0.58
N ARG A 43 19.65 -7.25 0.31
CA ARG A 43 18.39 -7.70 -0.34
C ARG A 43 18.68 -8.31 -1.71
N ALA A 44 19.50 -7.64 -2.52
CA ALA A 44 19.88 -8.17 -3.85
C ALA A 44 20.65 -9.50 -3.74
N GLU A 45 21.59 -9.60 -2.78
CA GLU A 45 22.32 -10.85 -2.53
C GLU A 45 21.40 -11.99 -2.10
N LEU A 46 20.44 -11.74 -1.19
CA LEU A 46 19.48 -12.76 -0.74
C LEU A 46 18.54 -13.22 -1.85
N GLN A 47 18.06 -12.31 -2.70
CA GLN A 47 17.24 -12.69 -3.87
C GLN A 47 18.03 -13.57 -4.84
N ARG A 48 19.30 -13.24 -5.09
CA ARG A 48 20.17 -14.04 -5.96
C ARG A 48 20.43 -15.42 -5.35
N LEU A 49 20.75 -15.46 -4.07
CA LEU A 49 20.98 -16.70 -3.33
C LEU A 49 19.75 -17.63 -3.36
N HIS A 50 18.55 -17.07 -3.12
CA HIS A 50 17.30 -17.82 -3.25
C HIS A 50 17.13 -18.46 -4.62
N LYS A 51 17.39 -17.67 -5.69
CA LYS A 51 17.29 -18.16 -7.08
C LYS A 51 18.32 -19.26 -7.38
N GLU A 52 19.54 -19.16 -6.85
CA GLU A 52 20.61 -20.12 -7.07
C GLU A 52 20.38 -21.43 -6.30
N LEU A 53 19.87 -21.34 -5.08
CA LEU A 53 19.66 -22.51 -4.22
C LEU A 53 18.35 -23.26 -4.51
N GLY A 54 17.32 -22.57 -4.99
CA GLY A 54 15.97 -23.13 -5.15
C GLY A 54 15.33 -23.59 -3.83
N THR A 55 15.85 -23.10 -2.69
CA THR A 55 15.40 -23.45 -1.34
C THR A 55 14.18 -22.60 -0.94
N THR A 56 13.22 -23.21 -0.26
CA THR A 56 12.13 -22.43 0.35
C THR A 56 12.67 -21.56 1.49
N ILE A 57 12.37 -20.27 1.46
CA ILE A 57 12.76 -19.33 2.52
C ILE A 57 11.50 -18.81 3.21
N ILE A 58 11.43 -18.91 4.53
CA ILE A 58 10.50 -18.16 5.37
C ILE A 58 11.26 -16.98 5.94
N TYR A 59 10.81 -15.79 5.61
CA TYR A 59 11.46 -14.53 5.92
C TYR A 59 10.53 -13.68 6.80
N VAL A 60 10.91 -13.44 8.03
CA VAL A 60 10.18 -12.57 8.95
C VAL A 60 10.78 -11.18 8.92
N THR A 61 9.95 -10.17 8.72
CA THR A 61 10.37 -8.76 8.71
C THR A 61 9.21 -7.85 9.09
N HIS A 62 9.54 -6.69 9.64
CA HIS A 62 8.63 -5.55 9.80
C HIS A 62 8.85 -4.47 8.73
N ASP A 63 9.84 -4.64 7.84
CA ASP A 63 10.08 -3.73 6.72
C ASP A 63 9.20 -4.11 5.53
N GLN A 64 8.25 -3.25 5.20
CA GLN A 64 7.32 -3.46 4.09
C GLN A 64 8.02 -3.55 2.74
N THR A 65 9.13 -2.81 2.55
CA THR A 65 9.90 -2.85 1.30
C THR A 65 10.53 -4.21 1.11
N GLU A 66 11.06 -4.83 2.18
CA GLU A 66 11.57 -6.19 2.12
C GLU A 66 10.48 -7.18 1.76
N ALA A 67 9.35 -7.13 2.46
CA ALA A 67 8.22 -8.02 2.19
C ALA A 67 7.72 -7.89 0.74
N LEU A 68 7.48 -6.66 0.25
CA LEU A 68 6.94 -6.42 -1.08
C LEU A 68 7.91 -6.74 -2.22
N THR A 69 9.24 -6.58 -2.00
CA THR A 69 10.23 -6.74 -3.07
C THR A 69 10.86 -8.12 -3.14
N MET A 70 10.90 -8.86 -2.03
CA MET A 70 11.66 -10.11 -1.95
C MET A 70 10.80 -11.36 -1.96
N SER A 71 9.52 -11.28 -1.61
CA SER A 71 8.67 -12.46 -1.43
C SER A 71 7.87 -12.84 -2.68
N THR A 72 7.51 -14.10 -2.78
CA THR A 72 6.52 -14.60 -3.74
C THR A 72 5.12 -14.60 -3.14
N LYS A 73 5.02 -14.74 -1.81
CA LYS A 73 3.80 -14.63 -1.02
C LYS A 73 4.13 -13.94 0.31
N ILE A 74 3.21 -13.12 0.77
CA ILE A 74 3.27 -12.44 2.06
C ILE A 74 2.15 -13.00 2.94
N ALA A 75 2.50 -13.39 4.15
CA ALA A 75 1.56 -13.68 5.22
C ALA A 75 1.52 -12.48 6.18
N LEU A 76 0.44 -11.72 6.14
CA LEU A 76 0.23 -10.58 7.04
C LEU A 76 -0.36 -11.08 8.34
N PHE A 77 0.34 -10.82 9.45
CA PHE A 77 -0.13 -11.13 10.80
C PHE A 77 -0.59 -9.86 11.51
N LYS A 78 -1.68 -10.00 12.26
CA LYS A 78 -2.26 -8.96 13.10
C LYS A 78 -2.55 -9.55 14.49
N ALA A 79 -2.05 -8.91 15.55
CA ALA A 79 -2.25 -9.35 16.92
C ALA A 79 -2.02 -10.86 17.17
N GLY A 80 -1.07 -11.46 16.41
CA GLY A 80 -0.75 -12.88 16.49
C GLY A 80 -1.62 -13.78 15.62
N GLU A 81 -2.63 -13.25 14.94
CA GLU A 81 -3.49 -14.00 14.04
C GLU A 81 -3.13 -13.74 12.56
N LEU A 82 -3.30 -14.74 11.72
CA LEU A 82 -3.09 -14.63 10.28
C LEU A 82 -4.25 -13.85 9.64
N ASN A 83 -3.98 -12.64 9.16
CA ASN A 83 -5.00 -11.79 8.54
C ASN A 83 -5.16 -12.07 7.04
N GLN A 84 -4.07 -12.05 6.27
CA GLN A 84 -4.11 -12.25 4.82
C GLN A 84 -2.87 -13.01 4.34
N VAL A 85 -3.04 -13.91 3.35
CA VAL A 85 -1.93 -14.48 2.56
C VAL A 85 -2.16 -14.16 1.10
N ALA A 86 -1.26 -13.41 0.49
CA ALA A 86 -1.41 -12.96 -0.89
C ALA A 86 -0.05 -12.77 -1.58
N THR A 87 -0.04 -12.59 -2.90
CA THR A 87 1.13 -12.07 -3.60
C THR A 87 1.38 -10.62 -3.19
N PRO A 88 2.62 -10.09 -3.30
CA PRO A 88 2.91 -8.69 -3.02
C PRO A 88 1.96 -7.72 -3.75
N THR A 89 1.72 -7.95 -5.03
CA THR A 89 0.82 -7.12 -5.85
C THR A 89 -0.61 -7.15 -5.34
N GLU A 90 -1.13 -8.34 -5.02
CA GLU A 90 -2.50 -8.45 -4.51
C GLU A 90 -2.65 -7.83 -3.12
N LEU A 91 -1.68 -8.04 -2.23
CA LEU A 91 -1.69 -7.44 -0.90
C LEU A 91 -1.66 -5.91 -0.96
N TYR A 92 -0.89 -5.35 -1.90
CA TYR A 92 -0.77 -3.90 -2.09
C TYR A 92 -2.02 -3.29 -2.70
N ASN A 93 -2.54 -3.91 -3.77
CA ASN A 93 -3.66 -3.36 -4.53
C ASN A 93 -5.02 -3.64 -3.90
N ASN A 94 -5.19 -4.84 -3.29
CA ASN A 94 -6.48 -5.32 -2.78
C ASN A 94 -6.35 -5.92 -1.38
N PRO A 95 -5.94 -5.11 -0.37
CA PRO A 95 -5.92 -5.54 1.03
C PRO A 95 -7.32 -6.00 1.46
N ILE A 96 -7.38 -7.08 2.24
CA ILE A 96 -8.65 -7.71 2.62
C ILE A 96 -9.53 -6.84 3.53
N ASP A 97 -8.90 -5.96 4.31
CA ASP A 97 -9.57 -5.06 5.23
C ASP A 97 -8.84 -3.71 5.37
N LEU A 98 -9.48 -2.74 6.03
CA LEU A 98 -8.96 -1.39 6.25
C LEU A 98 -7.61 -1.38 6.97
N GLU A 99 -7.39 -2.31 7.89
CA GLU A 99 -6.16 -2.34 8.66
C GLU A 99 -4.99 -2.85 7.82
N ALA A 100 -5.20 -3.88 6.98
CA ALA A 100 -4.22 -4.30 6.00
C ALA A 100 -3.92 -3.17 4.99
N ALA A 101 -4.94 -2.42 4.58
CA ALA A 101 -4.80 -1.28 3.68
C ALA A 101 -3.95 -0.16 4.28
N ASP A 102 -4.21 0.22 5.54
CA ASP A 102 -3.46 1.26 6.26
C ASP A 102 -2.03 0.82 6.61
N PHE A 103 -1.85 -0.48 6.90
CA PHE A 103 -0.53 -1.01 7.26
C PHE A 103 0.43 -1.05 6.06
N ILE A 104 -0.05 -1.38 4.85
CA ILE A 104 0.80 -1.56 3.67
C ILE A 104 0.90 -0.28 2.84
N GLY A 105 2.12 0.18 2.59
CA GLY A 105 2.43 1.33 1.73
C GLY A 105 3.10 2.49 2.47
N ASN A 106 3.90 3.25 1.72
CA ASN A 106 4.56 4.46 2.20
C ASN A 106 4.61 5.51 1.06
N PRO A 107 3.89 6.63 1.20
CA PRO A 107 2.99 6.98 2.30
C PRO A 107 1.83 5.99 2.47
N ARG A 108 1.13 6.08 3.62
CA ARG A 108 -0.07 5.30 3.86
C ARG A 108 -1.17 5.62 2.85
N ILE A 109 -2.08 4.69 2.66
CA ILE A 109 -3.26 4.88 1.83
C ILE A 109 -4.17 5.97 2.43
N ASN A 110 -4.80 6.77 1.58
CA ASN A 110 -5.84 7.70 2.02
C ASN A 110 -7.11 6.93 2.35
N LEU A 111 -7.69 7.19 3.51
CA LEU A 111 -8.95 6.60 3.96
C LEU A 111 -9.96 7.73 4.15
N LEU A 112 -10.98 7.79 3.29
CA LEU A 112 -11.97 8.85 3.23
C LEU A 112 -13.36 8.27 3.47
N ASP A 113 -14.12 8.90 4.35
CA ASP A 113 -15.47 8.47 4.66
C ASP A 113 -16.42 8.72 3.48
N GLY A 114 -17.38 7.81 3.32
CA GLY A 114 -18.41 7.94 2.31
C GLY A 114 -19.66 7.16 2.65
N LYS A 115 -20.67 7.33 1.81
CA LYS A 115 -21.91 6.55 1.85
C LYS A 115 -22.08 5.80 0.55
N ALA A 116 -22.46 4.55 0.64
CA ALA A 116 -22.63 3.68 -0.50
C ALA A 116 -24.03 3.06 -0.54
N GLU A 117 -24.54 2.82 -1.74
CA GLU A 117 -25.78 2.11 -1.96
C GLU A 117 -25.65 1.22 -3.21
N VAL A 118 -26.26 0.05 -3.19
CA VAL A 118 -26.31 -0.83 -4.35
C VAL A 118 -27.61 -0.54 -5.14
N ILE A 119 -27.47 0.02 -6.34
CA ILE A 119 -28.57 0.38 -7.22
C ILE A 119 -28.41 -0.38 -8.53
N ASN A 120 -29.40 -1.21 -8.89
CA ASN A 120 -29.40 -2.00 -10.14
C ASN A 120 -28.10 -2.84 -10.33
N GLY A 121 -27.54 -3.37 -9.26
CA GLY A 121 -26.31 -4.16 -9.29
C GLY A 121 -25.02 -3.35 -9.39
N GLN A 122 -25.09 -2.02 -9.37
CA GLN A 122 -23.94 -1.13 -9.33
C GLN A 122 -23.76 -0.54 -7.92
N LEU A 123 -22.53 -0.34 -7.50
CA LEU A 123 -22.22 0.35 -6.25
C LEU A 123 -22.10 1.85 -6.53
N VAL A 124 -23.01 2.63 -5.97
CA VAL A 124 -22.99 4.10 -6.02
C VAL A 124 -22.44 4.60 -4.71
N VAL A 125 -21.36 5.40 -4.76
CA VAL A 125 -20.66 5.94 -3.59
C VAL A 125 -20.69 7.45 -3.65
N LYS A 126 -20.95 8.11 -2.51
CA LYS A 126 -20.89 9.56 -2.33
C LYS A 126 -19.90 9.90 -1.21
N SER A 127 -19.03 10.85 -1.45
CA SER A 127 -18.02 11.36 -0.51
C SER A 127 -17.72 12.84 -0.80
N ASP A 128 -16.84 13.46 -0.02
CA ASP A 128 -16.34 14.82 -0.29
C ASP A 128 -15.54 14.89 -1.61
N LEU A 129 -15.11 13.74 -2.14
CA LEU A 129 -14.49 13.62 -3.47
C LEU A 129 -15.52 13.51 -4.61
N GLY A 130 -16.82 13.67 -4.32
CA GLY A 130 -17.91 13.57 -5.30
C GLY A 130 -18.59 12.21 -5.32
N GLY A 131 -19.33 11.96 -6.41
CA GLY A 131 -20.07 10.71 -6.62
C GLY A 131 -19.34 9.78 -7.58
N HIS A 132 -19.26 8.50 -7.22
CA HIS A 132 -18.63 7.45 -8.01
C HIS A 132 -19.60 6.29 -8.22
N THR A 133 -19.56 5.65 -9.39
CA THR A 133 -20.38 4.47 -9.68
C THR A 133 -19.49 3.35 -10.18
N PHE A 134 -19.55 2.21 -9.52
CA PHE A 134 -18.72 1.06 -9.81
C PHE A 134 -19.56 -0.11 -10.32
N PRO A 135 -19.13 -0.81 -11.40
CA PRO A 135 -19.85 -1.94 -11.95
C PRO A 135 -19.79 -3.17 -11.01
N ALA A 136 -20.80 -4.02 -11.11
CA ALA A 136 -20.94 -5.21 -10.28
C ALA A 136 -19.76 -6.19 -10.35
N GLU A 137 -19.07 -6.24 -11.49
CA GLU A 137 -17.91 -7.12 -11.72
C GLU A 137 -16.68 -6.79 -10.85
N HIS A 138 -16.61 -5.55 -10.33
CA HIS A 138 -15.54 -5.11 -9.44
C HIS A 138 -15.86 -5.37 -7.97
N LEU A 139 -17.08 -5.83 -7.66
CA LEU A 139 -17.53 -6.06 -6.29
C LEU A 139 -17.09 -7.44 -5.79
N THR A 140 -16.73 -7.51 -4.52
CA THR A 140 -16.52 -8.77 -3.82
C THR A 140 -17.87 -9.27 -3.32
N SER A 141 -18.23 -10.51 -3.67
CA SER A 141 -19.61 -11.02 -3.61
C SER A 141 -20.25 -11.20 -2.22
N GLU A 142 -19.56 -10.94 -1.12
CA GLU A 142 -20.01 -11.44 0.20
C GLU A 142 -20.18 -10.38 1.31
N GLU A 143 -19.67 -9.14 1.17
CA GLU A 143 -19.47 -8.25 2.32
C GLU A 143 -20.27 -6.93 2.26
N PHE A 144 -21.23 -6.78 1.37
CA PHE A 144 -22.04 -5.56 1.31
C PHE A 144 -23.53 -5.80 1.50
N PRO A 145 -24.26 -4.83 2.10
CA PRO A 145 -25.70 -4.89 2.24
C PRO A 145 -26.40 -5.03 0.89
N LYS A 146 -27.33 -5.97 0.77
CA LYS A 146 -28.07 -6.23 -0.47
C LYS A 146 -29.05 -5.12 -0.83
N SER A 147 -29.35 -4.21 0.10
CA SER A 147 -30.25 -3.08 -0.10
C SER A 147 -30.01 -2.00 0.96
N GLY A 148 -30.29 -0.73 0.58
CA GLY A 148 -30.18 0.43 1.45
C GLY A 148 -28.80 1.08 1.44
N GLU A 149 -28.74 2.28 2.02
CA GLU A 149 -27.51 3.06 2.18
C GLU A 149 -26.72 2.55 3.39
N PHE A 150 -25.40 2.49 3.28
CA PHE A 150 -24.49 2.11 4.34
C PHE A 150 -23.22 2.96 4.32
N ASP A 151 -22.55 3.03 5.47
CA ASP A 151 -21.29 3.76 5.60
C ASP A 151 -20.13 2.95 5.00
N CYS A 152 -19.33 3.62 4.18
CA CYS A 152 -18.17 3.02 3.54
C CYS A 152 -16.92 3.89 3.70
N VAL A 153 -15.76 3.32 3.38
CA VAL A 153 -14.48 4.02 3.32
C VAL A 153 -13.91 3.86 1.92
N LEU A 154 -13.58 4.97 1.27
CA LEU A 154 -12.82 5.01 0.03
C LEU A 154 -11.34 4.99 0.38
N ALA A 155 -10.61 4.01 -0.13
CA ALA A 155 -9.19 3.87 0.09
C ALA A 155 -8.43 4.09 -1.23
N ILE A 156 -7.57 5.11 -1.25
CA ILE A 156 -6.90 5.59 -2.47
C ILE A 156 -5.41 5.75 -2.18
N ARG A 157 -4.56 5.08 -2.95
CA ARG A 157 -3.11 5.23 -2.82
C ARG A 157 -2.67 6.64 -3.25
N PRO A 158 -1.74 7.29 -2.53
CA PRO A 158 -1.28 8.63 -2.89
C PRO A 158 -0.73 8.77 -4.32
N GLU A 159 -0.09 7.74 -4.85
CA GLU A 159 0.42 7.69 -6.22
C GLU A 159 -0.67 7.51 -7.31
N GLN A 160 -1.92 7.26 -6.90
CA GLN A 160 -3.07 7.18 -7.81
C GLN A 160 -3.81 8.53 -7.93
N ILE A 161 -3.31 9.55 -7.26
CA ILE A 161 -3.86 10.91 -7.29
C ILE A 161 -2.88 11.82 -8.02
N ALA A 162 -3.26 12.25 -9.23
CA ALA A 162 -2.50 13.24 -9.96
C ALA A 162 -3.03 14.65 -9.70
N ILE A 163 -2.14 15.64 -9.71
CA ILE A 163 -2.49 17.06 -9.47
C ILE A 163 -2.37 17.83 -10.77
N SER A 164 -3.43 18.56 -11.15
CA SER A 164 -3.41 19.52 -12.26
C SER A 164 -3.56 20.96 -11.74
N THR A 165 -2.77 21.88 -12.28
CA THR A 165 -2.91 23.31 -12.02
C THR A 165 -3.95 23.99 -12.90
N GLN A 166 -4.54 23.23 -13.86
CA GLN A 166 -5.59 23.70 -14.74
C GLN A 166 -6.85 22.85 -14.52
N PRO A 167 -8.06 23.41 -14.74
CA PRO A 167 -9.29 22.64 -14.71
C PRO A 167 -9.24 21.46 -15.67
N VAL A 168 -9.62 20.27 -15.18
CA VAL A 168 -9.74 19.04 -15.94
C VAL A 168 -11.15 18.50 -15.73
N GLU A 169 -11.81 18.04 -16.79
CA GLU A 169 -13.13 17.43 -16.69
C GLU A 169 -13.10 16.17 -15.80
N GLY A 170 -14.03 16.09 -14.86
CA GLY A 170 -14.07 14.98 -13.87
C GLY A 170 -13.08 15.09 -12.73
N ALA A 171 -12.18 16.08 -12.71
CA ALA A 171 -11.26 16.29 -11.60
C ALA A 171 -11.92 17.09 -10.45
N ILE A 172 -11.47 16.85 -9.25
CA ILE A 172 -12.02 17.41 -8.02
C ILE A 172 -11.26 18.70 -7.67
N PRO A 173 -11.94 19.86 -7.49
CA PRO A 173 -11.30 21.08 -7.05
C PRO A 173 -10.86 20.95 -5.59
N VAL A 174 -9.57 21.18 -5.34
CA VAL A 174 -8.94 21.06 -4.02
C VAL A 174 -7.96 22.19 -3.78
N THR A 175 -7.46 22.32 -2.54
CA THR A 175 -6.41 23.28 -2.18
C THR A 175 -5.18 22.54 -1.68
N ILE A 176 -4.01 23.11 -1.93
CA ILE A 176 -2.73 22.64 -1.39
C ILE A 176 -2.65 23.03 0.09
N TYR A 177 -2.65 22.05 0.99
CA TYR A 177 -2.44 22.29 2.42
C TYR A 177 -0.96 22.26 2.81
N ALA A 178 -0.20 21.29 2.26
CA ALA A 178 1.24 21.18 2.45
C ALA A 178 1.90 20.60 1.20
N ASN A 179 3.15 21.00 0.91
CA ASN A 179 3.92 20.49 -0.22
C ASN A 179 5.35 20.17 0.26
N GLN A 180 5.77 18.92 0.13
CA GLN A 180 7.00 18.38 0.69
C GLN A 180 7.85 17.67 -0.39
N PRO A 181 8.64 18.42 -1.18
CA PRO A 181 9.57 17.81 -2.13
C PRO A 181 10.71 17.07 -1.39
N ALA A 182 10.82 15.76 -1.60
CA ALA A 182 11.78 14.88 -0.93
C ALA A 182 12.86 14.30 -1.89
N GLY A 183 13.23 15.06 -2.91
CA GLY A 183 14.26 14.67 -3.88
C GLY A 183 13.68 13.86 -5.05
N SER A 184 13.51 12.56 -4.89
CA SER A 184 12.97 11.67 -5.94
C SER A 184 11.44 11.72 -6.07
N GLU A 185 10.76 12.25 -5.05
CA GLU A 185 9.30 12.31 -4.99
C GLU A 185 8.87 13.58 -4.25
N THR A 186 7.61 13.97 -4.46
CA THR A 186 6.95 15.05 -3.72
C THR A 186 5.68 14.51 -3.10
N ILE A 187 5.53 14.68 -1.79
CA ILE A 187 4.30 14.39 -1.06
C ILE A 187 3.54 15.68 -0.87
N THR A 188 2.34 15.73 -1.38
CA THR A 188 1.46 16.91 -1.28
C THR A 188 0.21 16.54 -0.51
N THR A 189 -0.09 17.31 0.55
CA THR A 189 -1.37 17.22 1.26
C THR A 189 -2.37 18.11 0.58
N LEU A 190 -3.47 17.53 0.14
CA LEU A 190 -4.61 18.17 -0.50
C LEU A 190 -5.77 18.26 0.46
N LYS A 191 -6.59 19.30 0.31
CA LYS A 191 -7.81 19.51 1.11
C LYS A 191 -9.03 19.67 0.21
N ALA A 192 -10.05 18.83 0.46
CA ALA A 192 -11.37 18.91 -0.14
C ALA A 192 -12.42 18.97 0.99
N GLY A 193 -13.13 20.09 1.12
CA GLY A 193 -14.06 20.27 2.23
C GLY A 193 -13.37 20.16 3.58
N THR A 194 -13.74 19.17 4.37
CA THR A 194 -13.13 18.84 5.67
C THR A 194 -12.04 17.78 5.57
N ASP A 195 -11.96 17.06 4.47
CA ASP A 195 -11.04 15.95 4.27
C ASP A 195 -9.66 16.42 3.83
N GLU A 196 -8.63 15.79 4.40
CA GLU A 196 -7.24 15.95 4.00
C GLU A 196 -6.72 14.59 3.50
N PHE A 197 -6.03 14.62 2.36
CA PHE A 197 -5.48 13.41 1.76
C PHE A 197 -4.17 13.69 1.03
N LEU A 198 -3.38 12.66 0.83
CA LEU A 198 -2.05 12.74 0.24
C LEU A 198 -2.09 12.42 -1.25
N ALA A 199 -1.36 13.20 -2.03
CA ALA A 199 -0.94 12.84 -3.37
C ALA A 199 0.57 12.67 -3.40
N LYS A 200 1.06 11.80 -4.29
CA LYS A 200 2.48 11.52 -4.46
C LYS A 200 2.87 11.63 -5.92
N ASP A 201 3.73 12.60 -6.21
CA ASP A 201 4.29 12.86 -7.53
C ASP A 201 5.74 12.40 -7.62
N ILE A 202 6.19 12.04 -8.82
CA ILE A 202 7.60 11.75 -9.10
C ILE A 202 8.36 13.05 -9.29
N GLY A 203 9.54 13.16 -8.66
CA GLY A 203 10.43 14.32 -8.78
C GLY A 203 10.11 15.43 -7.79
N GLN A 204 10.73 16.60 -8.02
CA GLN A 204 10.60 17.78 -7.16
C GLN A 204 9.58 18.75 -7.75
N ILE A 205 8.32 18.62 -7.36
CA ILE A 205 7.24 19.50 -7.77
C ILE A 205 6.96 20.49 -6.62
N ARG A 206 6.80 21.76 -6.95
CA ARG A 206 6.51 22.81 -5.99
C ARG A 206 5.15 23.42 -6.30
N TYR A 207 4.31 23.42 -5.29
CA TYR A 207 3.03 24.12 -5.27
C TYR A 207 3.05 25.16 -4.15
N ASP A 208 2.37 26.29 -4.35
CA ASP A 208 2.18 27.27 -3.29
C ASP A 208 1.11 26.79 -2.29
N LEU A 209 1.26 27.14 -1.03
CA LEU A 209 0.23 26.88 -0.02
C LEU A 209 -1.06 27.62 -0.39
N ASP A 210 -2.20 27.01 -0.09
CA ASP A 210 -3.54 27.49 -0.42
C ASP A 210 -3.81 27.64 -1.93
N GLN A 211 -2.89 27.19 -2.78
CA GLN A 211 -3.11 27.15 -4.24
C GLN A 211 -4.29 26.26 -4.57
N LYS A 212 -5.20 26.76 -5.41
CA LYS A 212 -6.29 25.95 -5.98
C LYS A 212 -5.77 25.09 -7.11
N VAL A 213 -6.03 23.80 -7.02
CA VAL A 213 -5.63 22.79 -7.99
C VAL A 213 -6.77 21.78 -8.20
N TRP A 214 -6.58 20.83 -9.09
CA TRP A 214 -7.55 19.77 -9.40
C TRP A 214 -6.91 18.42 -9.15
N ALA A 215 -7.52 17.60 -8.28
CA ALA A 215 -7.14 16.22 -8.05
C ALA A 215 -7.82 15.33 -9.10
N ILE A 216 -7.02 14.57 -9.82
CA ILE A 216 -7.46 13.58 -10.81
C ILE A 216 -7.27 12.21 -10.17
N ILE A 217 -8.36 11.47 -10.00
CA ILE A 217 -8.36 10.15 -9.36
C ILE A 217 -8.86 9.12 -10.36
N ASP A 218 -8.07 8.08 -10.57
CA ASP A 218 -8.49 6.93 -11.35
C ASP A 218 -9.50 6.10 -10.53
N GLN A 219 -10.77 6.10 -10.94
CA GLN A 219 -11.85 5.42 -10.24
C GLN A 219 -11.61 3.89 -10.16
N ASP A 220 -10.97 3.31 -11.17
CA ASP A 220 -10.66 1.87 -11.17
C ASP A 220 -9.68 1.51 -10.06
N LYS A 221 -8.84 2.43 -9.63
CA LYS A 221 -7.84 2.25 -8.58
C LYS A 221 -8.35 2.48 -7.14
N ILE A 222 -9.60 2.89 -6.98
CA ILE A 222 -10.22 3.08 -5.66
C ILE A 222 -10.64 1.73 -5.10
N ASN A 223 -10.22 1.41 -3.88
CA ASN A 223 -10.82 0.34 -3.08
C ASN A 223 -11.97 0.91 -2.24
N ILE A 224 -13.06 0.15 -2.08
CA ILE A 224 -14.16 0.50 -1.18
C ILE A 224 -14.28 -0.57 -0.11
N TYR A 225 -14.36 -0.12 1.13
CA TYR A 225 -14.53 -0.96 2.30
C TYR A 225 -15.86 -0.65 3.00
N ASN A 226 -16.47 -1.66 3.59
CA ASN A 226 -17.56 -1.47 4.53
C ASN A 226 -16.99 -0.88 5.82
N LYS A 227 -17.55 0.22 6.32
CA LYS A 227 -17.02 0.90 7.51
C LYS A 227 -17.24 0.10 8.80
N GLU A 228 -18.33 -0.67 8.90
CA GLU A 228 -18.67 -1.48 10.06
C GLU A 228 -17.85 -2.77 10.12
N THR A 229 -17.83 -3.55 9.04
CA THR A 229 -17.10 -4.83 8.98
C THR A 229 -15.62 -4.67 8.67
N THR A 230 -15.19 -3.49 8.21
CA THR A 230 -13.85 -3.15 7.70
C THR A 230 -13.43 -3.91 6.43
N ARG A 231 -14.28 -4.79 5.91
CA ARG A 231 -13.96 -5.68 4.78
C ARG A 231 -14.05 -4.99 3.43
N LEU A 232 -13.21 -5.47 2.50
CA LEU A 232 -13.16 -4.98 1.12
C LEU A 232 -14.45 -5.34 0.38
N ILE A 233 -15.11 -4.32 -0.21
CA ILE A 233 -16.33 -4.45 -1.01
C ILE A 233 -16.01 -4.37 -2.51
N LYS A 234 -15.23 -3.36 -2.91
CA LYS A 234 -14.85 -3.10 -4.32
C LYS A 234 -13.33 -3.13 -4.44
N ARG A 235 -12.83 -3.95 -5.35
CA ARG A 235 -11.40 -4.08 -5.68
C ARG A 235 -10.91 -2.96 -6.60
N ALA A 236 -9.65 -2.55 -6.42
CA ALA A 236 -8.91 -1.84 -7.46
C ALA A 236 -8.65 -2.82 -8.64
N VAL A 237 -8.75 -2.31 -9.87
CA VAL A 237 -8.63 -3.10 -11.11
C VAL A 237 -7.45 -2.61 -11.95
#